data_a31ff47dc54a0e5f3300d24bb8956336
#
_entry.id   a31ff47dc54a0e5f3300d24bb8956336
#
_cell.length_a   1.000
_cell.length_b   1.000
_cell.length_c   1.000
_cell.angle_alpha   90.00
_cell.angle_beta   90.00
_cell.angle_gamma   90.00
#
_symmetry.space_group_name_H-M   'P 1'
#
loop_
_entity.id
_entity.type
_entity.pdbx_description
1 polymer ?
#
loop_
_entity_poly.entity_id
_entity_poly.type
_entity_poly.pdbx_seq_one_letter_code
_entity_poly.pdbx_strand_id
1 'polypeptide(L)'
;MPNRYLAVDIGASSGRHIVGWQENGALRTKEVYRFPNGVHEENGHLVWDMEALLGEVKAGIRAARSEFPQIESLSIDTWGVDYVLLKGDQEVLPVYAYRDSRTEAVIPQVHEKMPFSELYRHTGCQFQRFNSIYQLYADKEAGRLEGITDFLMIPEYLMYKLCGVKAREYTNATTMGMVNARTGEFDGEILEKLGYPKHLFPKLSQPGTVIGEFEGIQCVLCATHDTGSAVEGIPMEGNQPYISSGTWSLLGVKTPKPITDKNSEEANYSNEGGVGYNRYQKNIMGMWLVNELKRDLCLDMAFPEIVKAAEESKCDILVDANAPEFLAPKSMKAAFDTAANGKLQTIGDYFRCAYRSLAVSYREALDELERNTGTHYEKLYIVGGGAKNQFLNWLTEEATGKKVVALPIEATALGNLKTQMEADK
;
A
#
# COMPACT_ATOMS: atom_id res chain seq x y z
N MET A 1 32.76 -5.54 -11.35
CA MET A 1 31.52 -4.88 -11.82
C MET A 1 30.74 -4.49 -10.58
N PRO A 2 29.88 -3.46 -10.57
CA PRO A 2 29.08 -3.15 -9.40
C PRO A 2 28.09 -4.29 -9.11
N ASN A 3 27.79 -4.53 -7.82
CA ASN A 3 26.76 -5.47 -7.40
C ASN A 3 25.42 -5.02 -7.97
N ARG A 4 24.59 -5.98 -8.37
CA ARG A 4 23.27 -5.75 -8.93
C ARG A 4 22.22 -6.41 -8.08
N TYR A 5 21.12 -5.71 -7.91
CA TYR A 5 20.01 -6.09 -7.03
C TYR A 5 18.71 -6.08 -7.85
N LEU A 6 17.83 -7.03 -7.60
CA LEU A 6 16.56 -7.14 -8.31
C LEU A 6 15.40 -6.82 -7.37
N ALA A 7 14.70 -5.73 -7.64
CA ALA A 7 13.43 -5.43 -7.01
C ALA A 7 12.27 -5.98 -7.86
N VAL A 8 11.38 -6.74 -7.23
CA VAL A 8 10.13 -7.21 -7.79
C VAL A 8 9.01 -6.47 -7.07
N ASP A 9 8.45 -5.45 -7.73
CA ASP A 9 7.43 -4.56 -7.19
C ASP A 9 6.09 -4.91 -7.84
N ILE A 10 5.15 -5.41 -7.03
CA ILE A 10 3.86 -5.93 -7.49
C ILE A 10 2.72 -5.15 -6.83
N GLY A 11 2.08 -4.28 -7.58
CA GLY A 11 0.83 -3.64 -7.17
C GLY A 11 -0.40 -4.46 -7.54
N ALA A 12 -1.56 -4.02 -7.09
CA ALA A 12 -2.85 -4.69 -7.35
C ALA A 12 -3.27 -4.74 -8.84
N SER A 13 -2.65 -3.93 -9.70
CA SER A 13 -3.01 -3.86 -11.14
C SER A 13 -1.87 -4.16 -12.09
N SER A 14 -0.64 -4.17 -11.64
CA SER A 14 0.55 -4.48 -12.45
C SER A 14 1.74 -4.81 -11.58
N GLY A 15 2.68 -5.60 -12.11
CA GLY A 15 3.97 -5.85 -11.48
C GLY A 15 5.12 -5.51 -12.42
N ARG A 16 6.30 -5.30 -11.86
CA ARG A 16 7.52 -4.99 -12.59
C ARG A 16 8.76 -5.52 -11.88
N HIS A 17 9.78 -5.77 -12.67
CA HIS A 17 11.09 -6.18 -12.21
C HIS A 17 12.08 -5.08 -12.60
N ILE A 18 12.82 -4.58 -11.61
CA ILE A 18 13.77 -3.48 -11.78
C ILE A 18 15.12 -3.91 -11.23
N VAL A 19 16.13 -3.92 -12.08
CA VAL A 19 17.52 -4.13 -11.67
C VAL A 19 18.12 -2.79 -11.27
N GLY A 20 18.77 -2.74 -10.10
CA GLY A 20 19.46 -1.56 -9.59
C GLY A 20 20.92 -1.83 -9.28
N TRP A 21 21.78 -0.78 -9.41
CA TRP A 21 23.19 -0.82 -9.07
C TRP A 21 23.71 0.57 -8.72
N GLN A 22 24.82 0.62 -7.98
CA GLN A 22 25.51 1.88 -7.71
C GLN A 22 26.50 2.18 -8.84
N GLU A 23 26.44 3.41 -9.38
CA GLU A 23 27.36 3.91 -10.38
C GLU A 23 27.71 5.36 -10.08
N ASN A 24 29.00 5.63 -9.86
CA ASN A 24 29.53 6.96 -9.51
C ASN A 24 28.79 7.62 -8.32
N GLY A 25 28.42 6.83 -7.31
CA GLY A 25 27.72 7.29 -6.11
C GLY A 25 26.21 7.51 -6.31
N ALA A 26 25.68 7.25 -7.50
CA ALA A 26 24.26 7.36 -7.79
C ALA A 26 23.62 5.97 -8.01
N LEU A 27 22.41 5.78 -7.52
CA LEU A 27 21.60 4.60 -7.82
C LEU A 27 21.11 4.67 -9.27
N ARG A 28 21.48 3.68 -10.06
CA ARG A 28 20.98 3.45 -11.41
C ARG A 28 19.96 2.32 -11.39
N THR A 29 18.93 2.44 -12.21
CA THR A 29 17.88 1.42 -12.31
C THR A 29 17.53 1.16 -13.77
N LYS A 30 17.12 -0.08 -14.04
CA LYS A 30 16.55 -0.49 -15.32
C LYS A 30 15.39 -1.43 -15.11
N GLU A 31 14.22 -1.07 -15.65
CA GLU A 31 13.10 -1.99 -15.75
C GLU A 31 13.41 -3.05 -16.81
N VAL A 32 13.32 -4.32 -16.44
CA VAL A 32 13.63 -5.46 -17.31
C VAL A 32 12.42 -6.31 -17.66
N TYR A 33 11.34 -6.19 -16.86
CA TYR A 33 10.11 -6.91 -17.10
C TYR A 33 8.91 -6.18 -16.48
N ARG A 34 7.76 -6.25 -17.15
CA ARG A 34 6.48 -5.72 -16.65
C ARG A 34 5.35 -6.65 -17.05
N PHE A 35 4.37 -6.80 -16.17
CA PHE A 35 3.20 -7.64 -16.40
C PHE A 35 1.93 -7.02 -15.80
N PRO A 36 0.74 -7.32 -16.36
CA PRO A 36 -0.52 -6.96 -15.73
C PRO A 36 -0.78 -7.86 -14.52
N ASN A 37 -1.43 -7.30 -13.50
CA ASN A 37 -1.94 -8.04 -12.35
C ASN A 37 -3.41 -7.69 -12.14
N GLY A 38 -4.17 -8.56 -11.47
CA GLY A 38 -5.56 -8.28 -11.17
C GLY A 38 -6.26 -9.46 -10.51
N VAL A 39 -7.41 -9.15 -9.95
CA VAL A 39 -8.33 -10.16 -9.39
C VAL A 39 -9.23 -10.70 -10.48
N HIS A 40 -9.74 -11.92 -10.28
CA HIS A 40 -10.83 -12.46 -11.06
C HIS A 40 -11.98 -12.89 -10.14
N GLU A 41 -13.15 -13.09 -10.72
CA GLU A 41 -14.30 -13.55 -9.98
C GLU A 41 -14.38 -15.09 -10.04
N GLU A 42 -14.50 -15.72 -8.87
CA GLU A 42 -14.70 -17.15 -8.73
C GLU A 42 -15.80 -17.41 -7.69
N ASN A 43 -16.88 -18.09 -8.08
CA ASN A 43 -18.03 -18.44 -7.22
C ASN A 43 -18.61 -17.24 -6.46
N GLY A 44 -18.63 -16.04 -7.08
CA GLY A 44 -19.14 -14.80 -6.48
C GLY A 44 -18.17 -14.08 -5.54
N HIS A 45 -16.92 -14.51 -5.51
CA HIS A 45 -15.84 -13.90 -4.74
C HIS A 45 -14.73 -13.35 -5.64
N LEU A 46 -14.02 -12.33 -5.15
CA LEU A 46 -12.84 -11.80 -5.80
C LEU A 46 -11.60 -12.51 -5.25
N VAL A 47 -10.81 -13.10 -6.15
CA VAL A 47 -9.67 -13.95 -5.79
C VAL A 47 -8.43 -13.64 -6.60
N TRP A 48 -7.26 -14.00 -6.06
CA TRP A 48 -5.96 -13.91 -6.73
C TRP A 48 -5.57 -15.27 -7.34
N ASP A 49 -4.98 -15.23 -8.54
CA ASP A 49 -4.31 -16.40 -9.15
C ASP A 49 -2.82 -16.40 -8.74
N MET A 50 -2.52 -17.15 -7.69
CA MET A 50 -1.16 -17.21 -7.15
C MET A 50 -0.19 -17.99 -8.03
N GLU A 51 -0.66 -18.95 -8.82
CA GLU A 51 0.16 -19.72 -9.76
C GLU A 51 0.59 -18.82 -10.93
N ALA A 52 -0.34 -18.07 -11.51
CA ALA A 52 -0.04 -17.11 -12.56
C ALA A 52 0.92 -16.03 -12.06
N LEU A 53 0.68 -15.48 -10.85
CA LEU A 53 1.53 -14.46 -10.26
C LEU A 53 2.97 -14.96 -10.02
N LEU A 54 3.13 -16.17 -9.49
CA LEU A 54 4.45 -16.80 -9.33
C LEU A 54 5.13 -17.06 -10.68
N GLY A 55 4.35 -17.41 -11.71
CA GLY A 55 4.82 -17.56 -13.09
C GLY A 55 5.45 -16.28 -13.62
N GLU A 56 4.79 -15.14 -13.40
CA GLU A 56 5.27 -13.80 -13.78
C GLU A 56 6.53 -13.39 -13.01
N VAL A 57 6.58 -13.66 -11.70
CA VAL A 57 7.78 -13.43 -10.88
C VAL A 57 8.98 -14.19 -11.46
N LYS A 58 8.83 -15.47 -11.74
CA LYS A 58 9.90 -16.30 -12.33
C LYS A 58 10.28 -15.85 -13.74
N ALA A 59 9.32 -15.41 -14.56
CA ALA A 59 9.57 -14.89 -15.91
C ALA A 59 10.43 -13.62 -15.84
N GLY A 60 10.10 -12.70 -14.92
CA GLY A 60 10.87 -11.48 -14.72
C GLY A 60 12.28 -11.74 -14.17
N ILE A 61 12.48 -12.72 -13.28
CA ILE A 61 13.81 -13.13 -12.81
C ILE A 61 14.65 -13.66 -14.00
N ARG A 62 14.07 -14.49 -14.88
CA ARG A 62 14.76 -14.96 -16.10
C ARG A 62 15.13 -13.81 -17.03
N ALA A 63 14.21 -12.85 -17.25
CA ALA A 63 14.47 -11.67 -18.06
C ALA A 63 15.63 -10.83 -17.46
N ALA A 64 15.64 -10.62 -16.15
CA ALA A 64 16.70 -9.91 -15.44
C ALA A 64 18.07 -10.60 -15.63
N ARG A 65 18.12 -11.92 -15.46
CA ARG A 65 19.38 -12.70 -15.62
C ARG A 65 19.88 -12.75 -17.06
N SER A 66 19.01 -12.72 -18.05
CA SER A 66 19.44 -12.70 -19.46
C SER A 66 20.19 -11.44 -19.81
N GLU A 67 19.89 -10.32 -19.15
CA GLU A 67 20.54 -9.03 -19.37
C GLU A 67 21.66 -8.78 -18.35
N PHE A 68 21.44 -9.20 -17.12
CA PHE A 68 22.35 -9.05 -15.99
C PHE A 68 22.67 -10.43 -15.39
N PRO A 69 23.67 -11.16 -15.92
CA PRO A 69 23.94 -12.55 -15.49
C PRO A 69 24.32 -12.70 -14.01
N GLN A 70 24.84 -11.64 -13.38
CA GLN A 70 25.19 -11.62 -11.97
C GLN A 70 24.26 -10.67 -11.22
N ILE A 71 23.33 -11.25 -10.47
CA ILE A 71 22.42 -10.56 -9.54
C ILE A 71 22.77 -11.07 -8.15
N GLU A 72 23.09 -10.16 -7.24
CA GLU A 72 23.50 -10.46 -5.85
C GLU A 72 22.29 -10.91 -5.02
N SER A 73 21.24 -10.11 -5.03
CA SER A 73 20.03 -10.42 -4.30
C SER A 73 18.76 -10.03 -5.05
N LEU A 74 17.64 -10.62 -4.62
CA LEU A 74 16.30 -10.24 -5.01
C LEU A 74 15.43 -10.01 -3.79
N SER A 75 14.44 -9.15 -3.93
CA SER A 75 13.39 -8.94 -2.95
C SER A 75 12.06 -8.66 -3.63
N ILE A 76 10.96 -9.04 -2.97
CA ILE A 76 9.60 -8.88 -3.46
C ILE A 76 8.83 -7.99 -2.48
N ASP A 77 8.20 -6.95 -2.97
CA ASP A 77 7.17 -6.20 -2.26
C ASP A 77 5.85 -6.27 -3.00
N THR A 78 4.76 -6.22 -2.24
CA THR A 78 3.40 -6.24 -2.78
C THR A 78 2.48 -5.32 -1.97
N TRP A 79 1.20 -5.28 -2.35
CA TRP A 79 0.15 -4.70 -1.50
C TRP A 79 0.05 -5.44 -0.16
N GLY A 80 -0.53 -4.78 0.84
CA GLY A 80 -0.74 -5.34 2.17
C GLY A 80 -2.00 -6.20 2.29
N VAL A 81 -2.27 -6.68 3.47
CA VAL A 81 -3.47 -7.31 4.02
C VAL A 81 -3.84 -8.69 3.48
N ASP A 82 -3.48 -9.06 2.25
CA ASP A 82 -3.83 -10.34 1.66
C ASP A 82 -2.78 -11.42 1.96
N TYR A 83 -3.24 -12.67 2.02
CA TYR A 83 -2.42 -13.79 2.47
C TYR A 83 -2.82 -15.11 1.81
N VAL A 84 -1.93 -16.07 1.91
CA VAL A 84 -2.14 -17.47 1.52
C VAL A 84 -2.12 -18.34 2.78
N LEU A 85 -3.14 -19.17 2.95
CA LEU A 85 -3.19 -20.23 3.96
C LEU A 85 -2.56 -21.50 3.39
N LEU A 86 -1.72 -22.18 4.19
CA LEU A 86 -1.05 -23.42 3.79
C LEU A 86 -1.42 -24.56 4.74
N LYS A 87 -1.62 -25.74 4.15
CA LYS A 87 -1.69 -27.00 4.87
C LYS A 87 -0.50 -27.87 4.45
N GLY A 88 0.55 -27.89 5.27
CA GLY A 88 1.88 -28.32 4.82
C GLY A 88 2.44 -27.33 3.80
N ASP A 89 2.68 -27.80 2.58
CA ASP A 89 3.15 -26.99 1.46
C ASP A 89 2.07 -26.71 0.41
N GLN A 90 0.83 -27.16 0.67
CA GLN A 90 -0.31 -26.99 -0.22
C GLN A 90 -1.11 -25.73 0.14
N GLU A 91 -1.44 -24.94 -0.87
CA GLU A 91 -2.30 -23.77 -0.74
C GLU A 91 -3.75 -24.18 -0.46
N VAL A 92 -4.41 -23.43 0.42
CA VAL A 92 -5.85 -23.56 0.66
C VAL A 92 -6.58 -22.55 -0.18
N LEU A 93 -7.05 -23.00 -1.33
CA LEU A 93 -7.77 -22.16 -2.28
C LEU A 93 -9.24 -21.93 -1.86
N PRO A 94 -9.87 -20.84 -2.34
CA PRO A 94 -9.26 -19.75 -3.11
C PRO A 94 -8.44 -18.80 -2.22
N VAL A 95 -7.52 -18.02 -2.83
CA VAL A 95 -6.84 -16.91 -2.17
C VAL A 95 -7.68 -15.66 -2.40
N TYR A 96 -8.36 -15.21 -1.37
CA TYR A 96 -9.28 -14.07 -1.45
C TYR A 96 -8.53 -12.73 -1.58
N ALA A 97 -9.12 -11.84 -2.38
CA ALA A 97 -8.61 -10.48 -2.50
C ALA A 97 -9.24 -9.54 -1.47
N TYR A 98 -8.51 -8.55 -1.03
CA TYR A 98 -8.98 -7.54 -0.04
C TYR A 98 -10.23 -6.77 -0.48
N ARG A 99 -10.55 -6.75 -1.77
CA ARG A 99 -11.75 -6.12 -2.32
C ARG A 99 -12.99 -7.01 -2.23
N ASP A 100 -12.84 -8.27 -1.82
CA ASP A 100 -13.97 -9.17 -1.59
C ASP A 100 -14.83 -8.69 -0.40
N SER A 101 -16.14 -8.80 -0.52
CA SER A 101 -17.08 -8.32 0.49
C SER A 101 -17.28 -9.26 1.70
N ARG A 102 -16.60 -10.44 1.71
CA ARG A 102 -16.81 -11.49 2.73
C ARG A 102 -16.56 -11.04 4.17
N THR A 103 -15.82 -9.95 4.37
CA THR A 103 -15.50 -9.42 5.70
C THR A 103 -16.64 -8.64 6.33
N GLU A 104 -17.57 -8.08 5.55
CA GLU A 104 -18.60 -7.17 6.05
C GLU A 104 -19.49 -7.81 7.14
N ALA A 105 -19.83 -9.09 6.97
CA ALA A 105 -20.68 -9.83 7.92
C ALA A 105 -19.97 -10.15 9.26
N VAL A 106 -18.65 -10.19 9.30
CA VAL A 106 -17.88 -10.61 10.48
C VAL A 106 -17.31 -9.45 11.29
N ILE A 107 -17.21 -8.26 10.73
CA ILE A 107 -16.70 -7.07 11.45
C ILE A 107 -17.46 -6.83 12.76
N PRO A 108 -18.81 -6.85 12.82
CA PRO A 108 -19.52 -6.68 14.09
C PRO A 108 -19.18 -7.77 15.11
N GLN A 109 -18.98 -9.00 14.69
CA GLN A 109 -18.64 -10.12 15.56
C GLN A 109 -17.23 -9.97 16.16
N VAL A 110 -16.27 -9.47 15.38
CA VAL A 110 -14.91 -9.13 15.86
C VAL A 110 -15.00 -8.03 16.92
N HIS A 111 -15.76 -6.95 16.64
CA HIS A 111 -15.90 -5.81 17.52
C HIS A 111 -16.70 -6.12 18.80
N GLU A 112 -17.58 -7.12 18.77
CA GLU A 112 -18.24 -7.63 19.98
C GLU A 112 -17.23 -8.30 20.94
N LYS A 113 -16.24 -9.02 20.40
CA LYS A 113 -15.18 -9.67 21.19
C LYS A 113 -14.07 -8.71 21.62
N MET A 114 -13.74 -7.77 20.75
CA MET A 114 -12.74 -6.74 20.99
C MET A 114 -13.13 -5.45 20.26
N PRO A 115 -13.66 -4.44 20.98
CA PRO A 115 -14.07 -3.17 20.41
C PRO A 115 -12.95 -2.50 19.60
N PHE A 116 -13.30 -1.77 18.51
CA PHE A 116 -12.28 -1.16 17.66
C PHE A 116 -11.32 -0.24 18.42
N SER A 117 -11.81 0.54 19.38
CA SER A 117 -10.97 1.39 20.24
C SER A 117 -9.92 0.61 21.02
N GLU A 118 -10.24 -0.63 21.41
CA GLU A 118 -9.28 -1.53 22.07
C GLU A 118 -8.27 -2.08 21.04
N LEU A 119 -8.75 -2.56 19.88
CA LEU A 119 -7.89 -2.97 18.77
C LEU A 119 -6.92 -1.87 18.37
N TYR A 120 -7.42 -0.63 18.22
CA TYR A 120 -6.59 0.52 17.86
C TYR A 120 -5.52 0.82 18.92
N ARG A 121 -5.88 0.79 20.20
CA ARG A 121 -4.93 1.00 21.30
C ARG A 121 -3.80 -0.02 21.31
N HIS A 122 -4.05 -1.25 20.90
CA HIS A 122 -3.06 -2.32 20.78
C HIS A 122 -2.21 -2.17 19.52
N THR A 123 -2.84 -1.96 18.39
CA THR A 123 -2.18 -2.05 17.07
C THR A 123 -1.86 -0.69 16.43
N GLY A 124 -2.63 0.34 16.78
CA GLY A 124 -2.59 1.63 16.11
C GLY A 124 -2.94 1.54 14.61
N CYS A 125 -3.53 0.42 14.17
CA CYS A 125 -3.86 0.21 12.77
C CYS A 125 -5.18 0.89 12.41
N GLN A 126 -5.19 1.65 11.34
CA GLN A 126 -6.39 2.29 10.78
C GLN A 126 -7.49 1.25 10.52
N PHE A 127 -8.73 1.59 10.84
CA PHE A 127 -9.85 0.76 10.45
C PHE A 127 -10.02 0.74 8.93
N GLN A 128 -9.92 -0.46 8.39
CA GLN A 128 -10.32 -0.76 7.02
C GLN A 128 -11.05 -2.10 7.02
N ARG A 129 -12.21 -2.19 6.37
CA ARG A 129 -12.99 -3.43 6.31
C ARG A 129 -12.22 -4.63 5.76
N PHE A 130 -11.15 -4.38 5.05
CA PHE A 130 -10.30 -5.38 4.42
C PHE A 130 -9.05 -5.75 5.24
N ASN A 131 -8.81 -5.21 6.45
CA ASN A 131 -7.68 -5.64 7.27
C ASN A 131 -7.71 -7.16 7.47
N SER A 132 -6.54 -7.79 7.49
CA SER A 132 -6.40 -9.25 7.59
C SER A 132 -7.09 -9.84 8.82
N ILE A 133 -7.18 -9.08 9.91
CA ILE A 133 -7.91 -9.50 11.13
C ILE A 133 -9.36 -9.91 10.81
N TYR A 134 -10.06 -9.16 9.96
CA TYR A 134 -11.43 -9.49 9.56
C TYR A 134 -11.47 -10.60 8.51
N GLN A 135 -10.51 -10.63 7.59
CA GLN A 135 -10.39 -11.69 6.59
C GLN A 135 -10.16 -13.05 7.26
N LEU A 136 -9.24 -13.12 8.22
CA LEU A 136 -8.97 -14.35 9.00
C LEU A 136 -10.18 -14.77 9.86
N TYR A 137 -10.94 -13.80 10.36
CA TYR A 137 -12.15 -14.13 11.11
C TYR A 137 -13.19 -14.76 10.20
N ALA A 138 -13.35 -14.27 8.97
CA ALA A 138 -14.22 -14.89 7.97
C ALA A 138 -13.75 -16.30 7.60
N ASP A 139 -12.44 -16.51 7.41
CA ASP A 139 -11.86 -17.85 7.17
C ASP A 139 -12.10 -18.78 8.36
N LYS A 140 -11.96 -18.30 9.59
CA LYS A 140 -12.23 -19.07 10.79
C LYS A 140 -13.70 -19.52 10.86
N GLU A 141 -14.65 -18.59 10.69
CA GLU A 141 -16.08 -18.91 10.72
C GLU A 141 -16.49 -19.87 9.59
N ALA A 142 -15.78 -19.83 8.46
CA ALA A 142 -15.96 -20.76 7.35
C ALA A 142 -15.23 -22.12 7.55
N GLY A 143 -14.59 -22.35 8.69
CA GLY A 143 -13.84 -23.59 8.98
C GLY A 143 -12.53 -23.74 8.20
N ARG A 144 -12.09 -22.70 7.48
CA ARG A 144 -10.90 -22.76 6.63
C ARG A 144 -9.58 -22.78 7.40
N LEU A 145 -9.61 -22.48 8.70
CA LEU A 145 -8.40 -22.54 9.56
C LEU A 145 -8.14 -23.95 10.11
N GLU A 146 -9.01 -24.93 9.84
CA GLU A 146 -8.83 -26.30 10.31
C GLU A 146 -7.66 -27.02 9.62
N GLY A 147 -6.66 -27.41 10.43
CA GLY A 147 -5.45 -28.10 9.94
C GLY A 147 -4.49 -27.21 9.17
N ILE A 148 -4.66 -25.89 9.20
CA ILE A 148 -3.71 -24.93 8.64
C ILE A 148 -2.41 -24.97 9.44
N THR A 149 -1.30 -25.06 8.74
CA THR A 149 0.04 -25.09 9.33
C THR A 149 0.76 -23.74 9.25
N ASP A 150 0.44 -22.94 8.22
CA ASP A 150 1.09 -21.68 7.98
C ASP A 150 0.12 -20.64 7.38
N PHE A 151 0.44 -19.40 7.67
CA PHE A 151 -0.15 -18.18 7.11
C PHE A 151 0.99 -17.36 6.57
N LEU A 152 0.94 -16.97 5.29
CA LEU A 152 1.94 -16.14 4.63
C LEU A 152 1.26 -14.97 3.91
N MET A 153 1.73 -13.75 4.16
CA MET A 153 1.35 -12.62 3.31
C MET A 153 1.83 -12.86 1.88
N ILE A 154 1.23 -12.20 0.91
CA ILE A 154 1.52 -12.45 -0.51
C ILE A 154 3.01 -12.40 -0.85
N PRO A 155 3.81 -11.37 -0.46
CA PRO A 155 5.23 -11.35 -0.78
C PRO A 155 6.02 -12.46 -0.08
N GLU A 156 5.64 -12.79 1.15
CA GLU A 156 6.24 -13.89 1.92
C GLU A 156 5.98 -15.25 1.27
N TYR A 157 4.76 -15.46 0.77
CA TYR A 157 4.40 -16.65 0.03
C TYR A 157 5.22 -16.77 -1.27
N LEU A 158 5.35 -15.69 -2.05
CA LEU A 158 6.14 -15.68 -3.28
C LEU A 158 7.63 -15.97 -3.00
N MET A 159 8.19 -15.37 -1.95
CA MET A 159 9.55 -15.64 -1.50
C MET A 159 9.72 -17.08 -1.04
N TYR A 160 8.76 -17.63 -0.27
CA TYR A 160 8.75 -19.04 0.13
C TYR A 160 8.77 -19.97 -1.09
N LYS A 161 7.98 -19.69 -2.12
CA LYS A 161 7.94 -20.51 -3.36
C LYS A 161 9.24 -20.42 -4.18
N LEU A 162 10.08 -19.41 -3.93
CA LEU A 162 11.41 -19.31 -4.53
C LEU A 162 12.46 -20.03 -3.69
N CYS A 163 12.63 -19.67 -2.42
CA CYS A 163 13.75 -20.13 -1.60
C CYS A 163 13.39 -21.23 -0.58
N GLY A 164 12.12 -21.63 -0.47
CA GLY A 164 11.69 -22.68 0.46
C GLY A 164 11.61 -22.29 1.94
N VAL A 165 11.84 -21.00 2.28
CA VAL A 165 11.84 -20.49 3.65
C VAL A 165 10.58 -19.69 3.94
N LYS A 166 9.82 -20.10 4.96
CA LYS A 166 8.61 -19.43 5.43
C LYS A 166 8.98 -18.36 6.45
N ALA A 167 9.15 -17.10 6.01
CA ALA A 167 9.39 -15.95 6.85
C ALA A 167 8.11 -15.10 7.02
N ARG A 168 8.09 -14.23 8.03
CA ARG A 168 7.02 -13.24 8.27
C ARG A 168 7.68 -11.88 8.39
N GLU A 169 7.34 -10.95 7.51
CA GLU A 169 8.00 -9.65 7.47
C GLU A 169 7.17 -8.57 8.20
N TYR A 170 7.86 -7.78 9.00
CA TYR A 170 7.28 -6.82 9.93
C TYR A 170 6.40 -5.76 9.25
N THR A 171 6.88 -5.13 8.16
CA THR A 171 6.17 -3.97 7.56
C THR A 171 4.83 -4.38 6.96
N ASN A 172 4.77 -5.55 6.31
CA ASN A 172 3.53 -6.07 5.76
C ASN A 172 2.61 -6.60 6.88
N ALA A 173 3.16 -7.30 7.88
CA ALA A 173 2.38 -7.80 9.00
C ALA A 173 1.66 -6.66 9.76
N THR A 174 2.23 -5.45 9.84
CA THR A 174 1.58 -4.32 10.52
C THR A 174 0.32 -3.81 9.83
N THR A 175 0.08 -4.17 8.57
CA THR A 175 -1.18 -3.84 7.86
C THR A 175 -2.37 -4.68 8.31
N MET A 176 -2.11 -5.79 9.00
CA MET A 176 -3.11 -6.79 9.35
C MET A 176 -4.12 -6.35 10.42
N GLY A 177 -3.75 -5.37 11.27
CA GLY A 177 -4.50 -5.03 12.47
C GLY A 177 -4.31 -6.05 13.62
N MET A 178 -3.17 -6.77 13.66
CA MET A 178 -2.89 -7.84 14.61
C MET A 178 -1.50 -7.74 15.27
N VAL A 179 -0.66 -6.80 14.83
CA VAL A 179 0.67 -6.56 15.39
C VAL A 179 0.56 -5.50 16.48
N ASN A 180 1.09 -5.80 17.68
CA ASN A 180 1.14 -4.83 18.77
C ASN A 180 2.13 -3.71 18.43
N ALA A 181 1.65 -2.49 18.37
CA ALA A 181 2.43 -1.33 17.95
C ALA A 181 3.63 -1.03 18.88
N ARG A 182 3.59 -1.44 20.16
CA ARG A 182 4.65 -1.20 21.12
C ARG A 182 5.75 -2.24 21.09
N THR A 183 5.37 -3.52 20.88
CA THR A 183 6.32 -4.64 20.87
C THR A 183 6.84 -4.95 19.48
N GLY A 184 6.10 -4.60 18.41
CA GLY A 184 6.41 -4.97 17.05
C GLY A 184 6.21 -6.45 16.73
N GLU A 185 5.49 -7.18 17.58
CA GLU A 185 5.18 -8.61 17.42
C GLU A 185 3.66 -8.83 17.36
N PHE A 186 3.22 -9.99 16.89
CA PHE A 186 1.79 -10.32 16.91
C PHE A 186 1.22 -10.24 18.33
N ASP A 187 0.06 -9.62 18.46
CA ASP A 187 -0.58 -9.37 19.76
C ASP A 187 -1.27 -10.62 20.30
N GLY A 188 -0.71 -11.17 21.40
CA GLY A 188 -1.21 -12.40 22.01
C GLY A 188 -2.64 -12.28 22.53
N GLU A 189 -3.08 -11.10 22.98
CA GLU A 189 -4.44 -10.87 23.49
C GLU A 189 -5.45 -10.86 22.34
N ILE A 190 -5.11 -10.23 21.20
CA ILE A 190 -5.93 -10.27 19.99
C ILE A 190 -6.09 -11.71 19.50
N LEU A 191 -4.99 -12.45 19.40
CA LEU A 191 -5.02 -13.85 18.97
C LEU A 191 -5.93 -14.70 19.86
N GLU A 192 -5.85 -14.51 21.17
CA GLU A 192 -6.63 -15.25 22.14
C GLU A 192 -8.12 -14.90 22.12
N LYS A 193 -8.46 -13.61 22.17
CA LYS A 193 -9.86 -13.14 22.15
C LYS A 193 -10.60 -13.54 20.88
N LEU A 194 -9.92 -13.51 19.74
CA LEU A 194 -10.50 -13.88 18.44
C LEU A 194 -10.40 -15.39 18.15
N GLY A 195 -9.67 -16.15 18.97
CA GLY A 195 -9.50 -17.58 18.84
C GLY A 195 -8.67 -17.97 17.61
N TYR A 196 -7.62 -17.20 17.33
CA TYR A 196 -6.69 -17.54 16.25
C TYR A 196 -5.61 -18.51 16.72
N PRO A 197 -5.24 -19.52 15.90
CA PRO A 197 -4.20 -20.46 16.26
C PRO A 197 -2.84 -19.79 16.40
N LYS A 198 -2.28 -19.73 17.60
CA LYS A 198 -1.02 -19.01 17.90
C LYS A 198 0.17 -19.45 17.05
N HIS A 199 0.20 -20.72 16.62
CA HIS A 199 1.29 -21.27 15.81
C HIS A 199 1.39 -20.62 14.40
N LEU A 200 0.32 -20.00 13.89
CA LEU A 200 0.32 -19.31 12.60
C LEU A 200 1.07 -17.96 12.64
N PHE A 201 1.33 -17.43 13.83
CA PHE A 201 1.88 -16.12 14.07
C PHE A 201 3.22 -16.18 14.82
N PRO A 202 4.28 -16.72 14.17
CA PRO A 202 5.62 -16.77 14.75
C PRO A 202 6.24 -15.37 14.83
N LYS A 203 7.46 -15.28 15.35
CA LYS A 203 8.23 -14.04 15.42
C LYS A 203 8.40 -13.40 14.05
N LEU A 204 8.29 -12.07 14.01
CA LEU A 204 8.47 -11.27 12.81
C LEU A 204 9.95 -11.04 12.47
N SER A 205 10.26 -11.08 11.18
CA SER A 205 11.56 -10.69 10.63
C SER A 205 11.55 -9.22 10.25
N GLN A 206 12.69 -8.54 10.41
CA GLN A 206 12.82 -7.15 10.03
C GLN A 206 13.27 -7.02 8.57
N PRO A 207 13.00 -5.88 7.89
CA PRO A 207 13.60 -5.56 6.61
C PRO A 207 15.13 -5.68 6.65
N GLY A 208 15.74 -6.14 5.57
CA GLY A 208 17.17 -6.43 5.46
C GLY A 208 17.55 -7.86 5.86
N THR A 209 16.61 -8.68 6.33
CA THR A 209 16.89 -10.08 6.69
C THR A 209 17.08 -10.93 5.43
N VAL A 210 18.23 -11.60 5.31
CA VAL A 210 18.48 -12.65 4.29
C VAL A 210 17.79 -13.93 4.77
N ILE A 211 16.89 -14.50 3.96
CA ILE A 211 16.10 -15.67 4.34
C ILE A 211 16.47 -16.94 3.60
N GLY A 212 17.24 -16.86 2.54
CA GLY A 212 17.61 -18.02 1.73
C GLY A 212 18.19 -17.61 0.39
N GLU A 213 18.14 -18.54 -0.56
CA GLU A 213 18.72 -18.36 -1.90
C GLU A 213 17.79 -18.99 -2.95
N PHE A 214 17.69 -18.37 -4.11
CA PHE A 214 17.04 -18.91 -5.30
C PHE A 214 17.98 -18.87 -6.49
N GLU A 215 18.39 -20.04 -6.96
CA GLU A 215 19.30 -20.21 -8.12
C GLU A 215 20.59 -19.35 -8.04
N GLY A 216 21.21 -19.24 -6.86
CA GLY A 216 22.43 -18.47 -6.63
C GLY A 216 22.19 -16.98 -6.38
N ILE A 217 20.94 -16.52 -6.21
CA ILE A 217 20.56 -15.16 -5.88
C ILE A 217 20.05 -15.15 -4.43
N GLN A 218 20.62 -14.30 -3.58
CA GLN A 218 20.15 -14.16 -2.20
C GLN A 218 18.71 -13.62 -2.16
N CYS A 219 17.88 -14.22 -1.33
CA CYS A 219 16.52 -13.78 -1.05
C CYS A 219 16.51 -12.88 0.19
N VAL A 220 16.28 -11.59 0.02
CA VAL A 220 16.27 -10.58 1.07
C VAL A 220 14.87 -10.07 1.30
N LEU A 221 14.45 -9.91 2.55
CA LEU A 221 13.21 -9.20 2.88
C LEU A 221 13.46 -7.69 2.81
N CYS A 222 12.85 -6.98 1.87
CA CYS A 222 12.74 -5.52 1.94
C CYS A 222 11.63 -5.10 2.93
N ALA A 223 11.21 -3.86 2.95
CA ALA A 223 9.89 -3.50 3.46
C ALA A 223 8.86 -4.07 2.47
N THR A 224 8.33 -5.28 2.76
CA THR A 224 7.55 -6.06 1.79
C THR A 224 6.14 -5.49 1.53
N HIS A 225 5.67 -4.54 2.33
CA HIS A 225 4.54 -3.69 1.98
C HIS A 225 5.02 -2.59 1.01
N ASP A 226 4.46 -2.54 -0.19
CA ASP A 226 4.82 -1.61 -1.28
C ASP A 226 4.94 -0.14 -0.81
N THR A 227 3.99 0.31 0.03
CA THR A 227 4.06 1.65 0.63
C THR A 227 5.21 1.78 1.62
N GLY A 228 5.58 0.72 2.34
CA GLY A 228 6.76 0.70 3.22
C GLY A 228 8.04 0.91 2.42
N SER A 229 8.20 0.19 1.33
CA SER A 229 9.29 0.38 0.37
C SER A 229 9.23 1.76 -0.29
N ALA A 230 8.04 2.26 -0.70
CA ALA A 230 7.91 3.58 -1.30
C ALA A 230 8.43 4.69 -0.38
N VAL A 231 8.07 4.66 0.91
CA VAL A 231 8.54 5.64 1.90
C VAL A 231 10.05 5.58 2.11
N GLU A 232 10.64 4.37 2.08
CA GLU A 232 12.09 4.19 2.17
C GLU A 232 12.81 4.72 0.93
N GLY A 233 12.17 4.65 -0.23
CA GLY A 233 12.72 5.14 -1.51
C GLY A 233 12.67 6.65 -1.71
N ILE A 234 11.98 7.42 -0.84
CA ILE A 234 11.91 8.88 -0.97
C ILE A 234 13.24 9.50 -0.54
N PRO A 235 13.95 10.24 -1.41
CA PRO A 235 15.16 10.96 -1.04
C PRO A 235 14.81 12.23 -0.25
N MET A 236 14.32 12.05 0.96
CA MET A 236 13.76 13.10 1.81
C MET A 236 14.86 13.85 2.55
N GLU A 237 14.83 15.17 2.52
CA GLU A 237 15.67 16.03 3.35
C GLU A 237 15.02 16.26 4.72
N GLY A 238 15.61 15.69 5.76
CA GLY A 238 15.02 15.72 7.09
C GLY A 238 13.79 14.82 7.22
N ASN A 239 13.03 14.97 8.30
CA ASN A 239 11.77 14.26 8.50
C ASN A 239 10.60 15.16 8.09
N GLN A 240 10.08 14.95 6.92
CA GLN A 240 8.97 15.70 6.32
C GLN A 240 7.82 14.75 6.00
N PRO A 241 6.58 15.25 5.93
CA PRO A 241 5.46 14.44 5.48
C PRO A 241 5.57 14.06 4.00
N TYR A 242 4.96 12.94 3.68
CA TYR A 242 4.88 12.41 2.33
C TYR A 242 3.44 12.08 1.93
N ILE A 243 3.18 12.09 0.63
CA ILE A 243 2.02 11.47 0.00
C ILE A 243 2.53 10.43 -1.00
N SER A 244 2.20 9.16 -0.78
CA SER A 244 2.27 8.15 -1.81
C SER A 244 0.98 8.20 -2.61
N SER A 245 1.03 8.83 -3.79
CA SER A 245 -0.15 9.16 -4.61
C SER A 245 -0.36 8.14 -5.71
N GLY A 246 -1.31 7.26 -5.52
CA GLY A 246 -1.79 6.26 -6.48
C GLY A 246 -3.31 6.28 -6.60
N THR A 247 -3.94 5.13 -6.76
CA THR A 247 -5.41 4.96 -6.68
C THR A 247 -5.93 5.52 -5.36
N TRP A 248 -5.28 5.14 -4.26
CA TRP A 248 -5.36 5.79 -2.95
C TRP A 248 -4.20 6.76 -2.78
N SER A 249 -4.32 7.67 -1.84
CA SER A 249 -3.24 8.53 -1.37
C SER A 249 -2.95 8.21 0.10
N LEU A 250 -1.72 7.80 0.41
CA LEU A 250 -1.28 7.60 1.78
C LEU A 250 -0.46 8.82 2.21
N LEU A 251 -1.03 9.64 3.08
CA LEU A 251 -0.36 10.79 3.68
C LEU A 251 0.20 10.41 5.04
N GLY A 252 1.45 10.68 5.30
CA GLY A 252 2.07 10.33 6.58
C GLY A 252 3.44 10.94 6.80
N VAL A 253 4.06 10.55 7.92
CA VAL A 253 5.40 10.94 8.34
C VAL A 253 6.08 9.77 9.06
N LYS A 254 7.41 9.76 9.07
CA LYS A 254 8.19 8.81 9.87
C LYS A 254 8.16 9.25 11.34
N THR A 255 7.85 8.33 12.26
CA THR A 255 7.91 8.56 13.70
C THR A 255 8.80 7.53 14.38
N PRO A 256 9.52 7.89 15.45
CA PRO A 256 10.36 6.94 16.19
C PRO A 256 9.53 5.95 17.02
N LYS A 257 8.29 6.28 17.32
CA LYS A 257 7.36 5.47 18.11
C LYS A 257 5.94 5.59 17.56
N PRO A 258 5.10 4.56 17.73
CA PRO A 258 3.69 4.63 17.37
C PRO A 258 2.92 5.65 18.20
N ILE A 259 1.90 6.26 17.61
CA ILE A 259 0.96 7.19 18.23
C ILE A 259 -0.42 6.52 18.20
N THR A 260 -0.86 6.00 19.36
CA THR A 260 -2.08 5.18 19.48
C THR A 260 -3.09 5.78 20.46
N ASP A 261 -3.07 7.10 20.58
CA ASP A 261 -3.99 7.84 21.45
C ASP A 261 -5.38 8.01 20.76
N LYS A 262 -6.31 8.57 21.54
CA LYS A 262 -7.68 8.77 21.09
C LYS A 262 -7.78 9.73 19.89
N ASN A 263 -6.93 10.76 19.83
CA ASN A 263 -6.97 11.70 18.71
C ASN A 263 -6.55 11.03 17.40
N SER A 264 -5.54 10.14 17.47
CA SER A 264 -5.09 9.35 16.33
C SER A 264 -6.15 8.35 15.87
N GLU A 265 -6.87 7.71 16.81
CA GLU A 265 -8.01 6.82 16.52
C GLU A 265 -9.14 7.60 15.82
N GLU A 266 -9.59 8.71 16.38
CA GLU A 266 -10.67 9.53 15.83
C GLU A 266 -10.32 10.12 14.45
N ALA A 267 -9.06 10.49 14.24
CA ALA A 267 -8.57 10.93 12.94
C ALA A 267 -8.28 9.77 11.96
N ASN A 268 -8.45 8.53 12.42
CA ASN A 268 -8.22 7.29 11.64
C ASN A 268 -6.81 7.22 11.03
N TYR A 269 -5.77 7.53 11.82
CA TYR A 269 -4.38 7.34 11.44
C TYR A 269 -3.91 5.92 11.73
N SER A 270 -3.02 5.39 10.88
CA SER A 270 -2.41 4.08 11.02
C SER A 270 -0.95 4.20 11.47
N ASN A 271 -0.53 3.27 12.31
CA ASN A 271 0.87 3.06 12.66
C ASN A 271 1.34 1.77 12.00
N GLU A 272 2.14 1.89 10.97
CA GLU A 272 2.65 0.75 10.22
C GLU A 272 4.17 0.72 10.24
N GLY A 273 4.75 -0.48 10.12
CA GLY A 273 6.19 -0.67 10.12
C GLY A 273 6.90 -0.02 8.93
N GLY A 274 8.07 0.55 9.18
CA GLY A 274 9.05 0.99 8.20
C GLY A 274 10.40 0.32 8.46
N VAL A 275 11.44 0.74 7.75
CA VAL A 275 12.82 0.24 7.93
C VAL A 275 13.46 0.97 9.12
N GLY A 276 13.27 0.42 10.33
CA GLY A 276 13.80 1.01 11.57
C GLY A 276 13.02 2.22 12.11
N TYR A 277 11.82 2.48 11.59
CA TYR A 277 10.93 3.55 12.04
C TYR A 277 9.47 3.10 11.94
N ASN A 278 8.56 3.88 12.51
CA ASN A 278 7.12 3.72 12.34
C ASN A 278 6.60 4.72 11.29
N ARG A 279 5.73 4.27 10.40
CA ARG A 279 4.99 5.11 9.46
C ARG A 279 3.67 5.51 10.11
N TYR A 280 3.58 6.74 10.58
CA TYR A 280 2.33 7.32 11.06
C TYR A 280 1.61 7.95 9.88
N GLN A 281 0.59 7.28 9.37
CA GLN A 281 -0.01 7.62 8.08
C GLN A 281 -1.53 7.40 8.05
N LYS A 282 -2.18 8.04 7.09
CA LYS A 282 -3.61 7.91 6.84
C LYS A 282 -3.84 7.60 5.37
N ASN A 283 -4.67 6.58 5.11
CA ASN A 283 -5.13 6.28 3.77
C ASN A 283 -6.35 7.15 3.46
N ILE A 284 -6.25 7.95 2.42
CA ILE A 284 -7.29 8.89 1.96
C ILE A 284 -7.54 8.70 0.46
N MET A 285 -8.63 9.25 -0.03
CA MET A 285 -8.96 9.17 -1.44
C MET A 285 -7.83 9.75 -2.30
N GLY A 286 -7.57 9.10 -3.43
CA GLY A 286 -6.51 9.47 -4.36
C GLY A 286 -7.00 9.62 -5.80
N MET A 287 -6.17 9.22 -6.75
CA MET A 287 -6.44 9.34 -8.19
C MET A 287 -7.61 8.46 -8.68
N TRP A 288 -8.17 7.62 -7.82
CA TRP A 288 -9.39 6.85 -8.10
C TRP A 288 -10.51 7.74 -8.64
N LEU A 289 -10.77 8.89 -7.98
CA LEU A 289 -11.80 9.85 -8.43
C LEU A 289 -11.58 10.28 -9.88
N VAL A 290 -10.35 10.62 -10.20
CA VAL A 290 -9.96 11.13 -11.52
C VAL A 290 -10.04 10.03 -12.58
N ASN A 291 -9.58 8.83 -12.26
CA ASN A 291 -9.60 7.69 -13.18
C ASN A 291 -11.02 7.26 -13.50
N GLU A 292 -11.90 7.20 -12.50
CA GLU A 292 -13.29 6.83 -12.69
C GLU A 292 -14.10 7.93 -13.41
N LEU A 293 -13.84 9.21 -13.12
CA LEU A 293 -14.41 10.31 -13.90
C LEU A 293 -13.98 10.24 -15.37
N LYS A 294 -12.70 9.93 -15.62
CA LYS A 294 -12.20 9.73 -16.99
C LYS A 294 -12.94 8.62 -17.69
N ARG A 295 -13.13 7.48 -17.03
CA ARG A 295 -13.88 6.35 -17.57
C ARG A 295 -15.32 6.73 -17.95
N ASP A 296 -15.99 7.52 -17.09
CA ASP A 296 -17.40 7.88 -17.29
C ASP A 296 -17.62 9.02 -18.29
N LEU A 297 -16.70 9.98 -18.39
CA LEU A 297 -16.90 11.23 -19.13
C LEU A 297 -16.11 11.34 -20.42
N CYS A 298 -14.90 10.78 -20.46
CA CYS A 298 -13.95 11.09 -21.54
C CYS A 298 -12.85 10.02 -21.70
N LEU A 299 -13.27 8.76 -21.86
CA LEU A 299 -12.34 7.61 -21.90
C LEU A 299 -11.17 7.82 -22.88
N ASP A 300 -11.45 8.42 -24.04
CA ASP A 300 -10.47 8.63 -25.10
C ASP A 300 -9.59 9.89 -24.93
N MET A 301 -9.92 10.78 -23.98
CA MET A 301 -9.09 11.97 -23.73
C MET A 301 -7.78 11.57 -23.03
N ALA A 302 -6.68 12.14 -23.48
CA ALA A 302 -5.40 12.01 -22.78
C ALA A 302 -5.36 12.82 -21.47
N PHE A 303 -4.64 12.35 -20.46
CA PHE A 303 -4.52 13.07 -19.17
C PHE A 303 -4.06 14.54 -19.32
N PRO A 304 -3.10 14.90 -20.17
CA PRO A 304 -2.73 16.31 -20.37
C PRO A 304 -3.90 17.19 -20.82
N GLU A 305 -4.80 16.68 -21.68
CA GLU A 305 -5.98 17.40 -22.15
C GLU A 305 -7.01 17.61 -21.03
N ILE A 306 -7.19 16.58 -20.19
CA ILE A 306 -8.05 16.63 -18.99
C ILE A 306 -7.52 17.69 -18.00
N VAL A 307 -6.23 17.67 -17.73
CA VAL A 307 -5.58 18.64 -16.84
C VAL A 307 -5.78 20.06 -17.37
N LYS A 308 -5.55 20.28 -18.67
CA LYS A 308 -5.76 21.58 -19.32
C LYS A 308 -7.22 22.04 -19.20
N ALA A 309 -8.20 21.16 -19.42
CA ALA A 309 -9.62 21.50 -19.27
C ALA A 309 -9.95 21.88 -17.82
N ALA A 310 -9.34 21.19 -16.82
CA ALA A 310 -9.51 21.54 -15.42
C ALA A 310 -8.85 22.88 -15.04
N GLU A 311 -7.69 23.22 -15.61
CA GLU A 311 -7.01 24.50 -15.42
C GLU A 311 -7.83 25.68 -15.99
N GLU A 312 -8.42 25.49 -17.17
CA GLU A 312 -9.23 26.52 -17.85
C GLU A 312 -10.60 26.72 -17.17
N SER A 313 -11.14 25.73 -16.50
CA SER A 313 -12.41 25.85 -15.75
C SER A 313 -12.31 26.88 -14.61
N LYS A 314 -13.41 27.56 -14.34
CA LYS A 314 -13.59 28.50 -13.20
C LYS A 314 -14.41 27.88 -12.07
N CYS A 315 -14.68 26.58 -12.11
CA CYS A 315 -15.44 25.89 -11.08
C CYS A 315 -14.76 26.04 -9.72
N ASP A 316 -15.51 26.52 -8.72
CA ASP A 316 -15.08 26.66 -7.33
C ASP A 316 -15.75 25.68 -6.37
N ILE A 317 -16.55 24.77 -6.90
CA ILE A 317 -17.29 23.76 -6.14
C ILE A 317 -16.30 22.75 -5.54
N LEU A 318 -16.54 22.39 -4.30
CA LEU A 318 -15.85 21.34 -3.57
C LEU A 318 -16.84 20.27 -3.12
N VAL A 319 -16.35 19.03 -3.06
CA VAL A 319 -17.06 17.88 -2.47
C VAL A 319 -16.16 17.24 -1.42
N ASP A 320 -16.71 16.49 -0.48
CA ASP A 320 -15.89 15.67 0.41
C ASP A 320 -15.34 14.48 -0.39
N ALA A 321 -14.04 14.55 -0.75
CA ALA A 321 -13.40 13.51 -1.54
C ALA A 321 -13.39 12.13 -0.85
N ASN A 322 -13.51 12.07 0.48
CA ASN A 322 -13.51 10.84 1.27
C ASN A 322 -14.92 10.32 1.58
N ALA A 323 -15.96 10.98 1.08
CA ALA A 323 -17.33 10.55 1.32
C ALA A 323 -17.61 9.13 0.79
N PRO A 324 -18.43 8.34 1.49
CA PRO A 324 -18.70 6.94 1.14
C PRO A 324 -19.20 6.72 -0.28
N GLU A 325 -19.95 7.68 -0.84
CA GLU A 325 -20.48 7.62 -2.20
C GLU A 325 -19.40 7.56 -3.29
N PHE A 326 -18.16 7.95 -3.00
CA PHE A 326 -17.05 7.90 -3.94
C PHE A 326 -16.22 6.62 -3.88
N LEU A 327 -16.48 5.74 -2.90
CA LEU A 327 -15.68 4.52 -2.71
C LEU A 327 -15.85 3.51 -3.84
N ALA A 328 -17.08 3.24 -4.25
CA ALA A 328 -17.40 2.28 -5.30
C ALA A 328 -18.73 2.61 -6.01
N PRO A 329 -18.88 3.79 -6.62
CA PRO A 329 -20.11 4.16 -7.29
C PRO A 329 -20.28 3.39 -8.59
N LYS A 330 -21.51 3.12 -9.01
CA LYS A 330 -21.80 2.59 -10.35
C LYS A 330 -21.39 3.58 -11.45
N SER A 331 -21.46 4.88 -11.14
CA SER A 331 -20.99 5.98 -11.98
C SER A 331 -20.42 7.06 -11.09
N MET A 332 -19.15 7.38 -11.29
CA MET A 332 -18.45 8.46 -10.59
C MET A 332 -19.05 9.82 -10.98
N LYS A 333 -19.40 9.98 -12.25
CA LYS A 333 -20.10 11.19 -12.71
C LYS A 333 -21.37 11.44 -11.91
N ALA A 334 -22.24 10.42 -11.75
CA ALA A 334 -23.49 10.55 -11.00
C ALA A 334 -23.26 10.85 -9.52
N ALA A 335 -22.22 10.28 -8.91
CA ALA A 335 -21.83 10.61 -7.54
C ALA A 335 -21.44 12.10 -7.41
N PHE A 336 -20.62 12.61 -8.34
CA PHE A 336 -20.27 14.03 -8.37
C PHE A 336 -21.48 14.93 -8.65
N ASP A 337 -22.39 14.54 -9.54
CA ASP A 337 -23.64 15.29 -9.78
C ASP A 337 -24.46 15.45 -8.49
N THR A 338 -24.58 14.37 -7.73
CA THR A 338 -25.31 14.38 -6.45
C THR A 338 -24.58 15.26 -5.42
N ALA A 339 -23.29 15.04 -5.20
CA ALA A 339 -22.51 15.76 -4.21
C ALA A 339 -22.40 17.26 -4.54
N ALA A 340 -22.33 17.63 -5.82
CA ALA A 340 -22.27 19.02 -6.30
C ALA A 340 -23.66 19.64 -6.56
N ASN A 341 -24.76 18.96 -6.24
CA ASN A 341 -26.13 19.42 -6.49
C ASN A 341 -26.39 19.82 -7.97
N GLY A 342 -25.87 19.05 -8.91
CA GLY A 342 -26.04 19.27 -10.35
C GLY A 342 -25.38 20.53 -10.91
N LYS A 343 -24.44 21.14 -10.20
CA LYS A 343 -23.83 22.41 -10.59
C LYS A 343 -22.61 22.27 -11.54
N LEU A 344 -22.09 21.06 -11.72
CA LEU A 344 -20.99 20.80 -12.65
C LEU A 344 -21.52 20.66 -14.07
N GLN A 345 -20.98 21.43 -15.03
CA GLN A 345 -21.54 21.54 -16.37
C GLN A 345 -20.60 21.00 -17.45
N THR A 346 -19.31 21.19 -17.30
CA THR A 346 -18.33 20.82 -18.30
C THR A 346 -17.37 19.75 -17.77
N ILE A 347 -16.69 19.01 -18.67
CA ILE A 347 -15.62 18.08 -18.30
C ILE A 347 -14.61 18.78 -17.39
N GLY A 348 -14.18 20.00 -17.73
CA GLY A 348 -13.27 20.80 -16.92
C GLY A 348 -13.76 21.03 -15.49
N ASP A 349 -15.08 21.25 -15.31
CA ASP A 349 -15.66 21.47 -13.96
C ASP A 349 -15.56 20.23 -13.07
N TYR A 350 -15.87 19.05 -13.63
CA TYR A 350 -15.75 17.80 -12.87
C TYR A 350 -14.32 17.53 -12.41
N PHE A 351 -13.36 17.66 -13.34
CA PHE A 351 -11.96 17.39 -12.99
C PHE A 351 -11.36 18.46 -12.09
N ARG A 352 -11.71 19.75 -12.27
CA ARG A 352 -11.29 20.81 -11.37
C ARG A 352 -11.86 20.61 -9.97
N CYS A 353 -13.14 20.28 -9.85
CA CYS A 353 -13.80 19.94 -8.59
C CYS A 353 -13.06 18.78 -7.92
N ALA A 354 -12.78 17.69 -8.65
CA ALA A 354 -12.06 16.53 -8.12
C ALA A 354 -10.66 16.89 -7.62
N TYR A 355 -9.84 17.57 -8.43
CA TYR A 355 -8.48 17.97 -8.03
C TYR A 355 -8.46 18.92 -6.83
N ARG A 356 -9.35 19.92 -6.79
CA ARG A 356 -9.45 20.84 -5.66
C ARG A 356 -9.91 20.12 -4.39
N SER A 357 -10.87 19.22 -4.51
CA SER A 357 -11.37 18.44 -3.36
C SER A 357 -10.30 17.50 -2.81
N LEU A 358 -9.48 16.89 -3.67
CA LEU A 358 -8.31 16.12 -3.25
C LEU A 358 -7.29 17.01 -2.51
N ALA A 359 -6.96 18.18 -3.04
CA ALA A 359 -6.02 19.09 -2.40
C ALA A 359 -6.50 19.57 -1.02
N VAL A 360 -7.82 19.82 -0.86
CA VAL A 360 -8.43 20.14 0.42
C VAL A 360 -8.34 18.97 1.39
N SER A 361 -8.64 17.75 0.93
CA SER A 361 -8.49 16.53 1.74
C SER A 361 -7.05 16.31 2.21
N TYR A 362 -6.05 16.59 1.37
CA TYR A 362 -4.63 16.52 1.75
C TYR A 362 -4.27 17.56 2.82
N ARG A 363 -4.81 18.79 2.71
CA ARG A 363 -4.63 19.82 3.74
C ARG A 363 -5.21 19.36 5.08
N GLU A 364 -6.46 18.89 5.09
CA GLU A 364 -7.14 18.46 6.31
C GLU A 364 -6.38 17.31 6.99
N ALA A 365 -5.94 16.31 6.23
CA ALA A 365 -5.12 15.24 6.76
C ALA A 365 -3.76 15.75 7.28
N LEU A 366 -3.12 16.70 6.59
CA LEU A 366 -1.86 17.28 7.05
C LEU A 366 -2.03 18.09 8.33
N ASP A 367 -3.11 18.87 8.46
CA ASP A 367 -3.44 19.61 9.68
C ASP A 367 -3.67 18.67 10.88
N GLU A 368 -4.33 17.53 10.66
CA GLU A 368 -4.48 16.47 11.66
C GLU A 368 -3.12 15.87 12.03
N LEU A 369 -2.27 15.58 11.04
CA LEU A 369 -0.92 15.05 11.24
C LEU A 369 -0.10 15.99 12.13
N GLU A 370 -0.09 17.28 11.81
CA GLU A 370 0.63 18.31 12.58
C GLU A 370 0.13 18.38 14.03
N ARG A 371 -1.19 18.35 14.23
CA ARG A 371 -1.78 18.33 15.59
C ARG A 371 -1.37 17.07 16.37
N ASN A 372 -1.46 15.91 15.75
CA ASN A 372 -1.21 14.63 16.43
C ASN A 372 0.28 14.40 16.73
N THR A 373 1.18 14.91 15.86
CA THR A 373 2.63 14.82 16.07
C THR A 373 3.21 15.98 16.87
N GLY A 374 2.47 17.07 17.03
CA GLY A 374 2.95 18.32 17.64
C GLY A 374 4.07 18.98 16.84
N THR A 375 4.20 18.67 15.55
CA THR A 375 5.28 19.13 14.67
C THR A 375 4.72 19.89 13.50
N HIS A 376 5.28 21.08 13.23
CA HIS A 376 4.97 21.85 12.02
C HIS A 376 6.00 21.54 10.93
N TYR A 377 5.51 21.29 9.70
CA TYR A 377 6.36 20.92 8.57
C TYR A 377 6.41 22.04 7.52
N GLU A 378 7.51 22.14 6.79
CA GLU A 378 7.69 23.15 5.75
C GLU A 378 7.49 22.61 4.34
N LYS A 379 7.76 21.31 4.14
CA LYS A 379 7.71 20.63 2.84
C LYS A 379 6.71 19.49 2.90
N LEU A 380 6.19 19.13 1.72
CA LEU A 380 5.38 17.93 1.51
C LEU A 380 5.92 17.19 0.29
N TYR A 381 6.41 15.97 0.50
CA TYR A 381 6.92 15.14 -0.59
C TYR A 381 5.77 14.35 -1.22
N ILE A 382 5.66 14.35 -2.55
CA ILE A 382 4.66 13.57 -3.29
C ILE A 382 5.38 12.61 -4.23
N VAL A 383 5.10 11.31 -4.10
CA VAL A 383 5.65 10.24 -4.95
C VAL A 383 4.53 9.44 -5.59
N GLY A 384 4.88 8.55 -6.50
CA GLY A 384 3.93 7.71 -7.24
C GLY A 384 3.33 8.38 -8.46
N GLY A 385 2.30 7.75 -9.04
CA GLY A 385 1.71 8.20 -10.32
C GLY A 385 1.14 9.61 -10.28
N GLY A 386 0.52 9.99 -9.17
CA GLY A 386 -0.07 11.32 -8.97
C GLY A 386 0.96 12.45 -8.94
N ALA A 387 2.23 12.17 -8.59
CA ALA A 387 3.30 13.17 -8.61
C ALA A 387 3.54 13.78 -10.00
N LYS A 388 3.12 13.09 -11.07
CA LYS A 388 3.20 13.58 -12.46
C LYS A 388 2.16 14.68 -12.77
N ASN A 389 1.12 14.82 -11.94
CA ASN A 389 0.06 15.81 -12.16
C ASN A 389 0.44 17.15 -11.54
N GLN A 390 1.03 18.04 -12.36
CA GLN A 390 1.50 19.34 -11.92
C GLN A 390 0.38 20.24 -11.39
N PHE A 391 -0.83 20.15 -11.95
CA PHE A 391 -1.97 20.94 -11.50
C PHE A 391 -2.44 20.51 -10.10
N LEU A 392 -2.54 19.21 -9.83
CA LEU A 392 -2.85 18.74 -8.48
C LEU A 392 -1.74 19.10 -7.48
N ASN A 393 -0.47 19.02 -7.88
CA ASN A 393 0.65 19.42 -7.04
C ASN A 393 0.58 20.91 -6.68
N TRP A 394 0.29 21.77 -7.66
CA TRP A 394 0.11 23.20 -7.43
C TRP A 394 -1.09 23.48 -6.51
N LEU A 395 -2.25 22.85 -6.76
CA LEU A 395 -3.42 22.98 -5.89
C LEU A 395 -3.14 22.51 -4.45
N THR A 396 -2.33 21.45 -4.31
CA THR A 396 -1.91 20.94 -2.99
C THR A 396 -1.00 21.95 -2.27
N GLU A 397 -0.05 22.57 -2.98
CA GLU A 397 0.80 23.63 -2.43
C GLU A 397 -0.03 24.83 -1.96
N GLU A 398 -0.96 25.30 -2.79
CA GLU A 398 -1.89 26.36 -2.46
C GLU A 398 -2.78 26.03 -1.24
N ALA A 399 -3.34 24.81 -1.22
CA ALA A 399 -4.25 24.42 -0.15
C ALA A 399 -3.53 24.21 1.20
N THR A 400 -2.34 23.61 1.19
CA THR A 400 -1.59 23.26 2.40
C THR A 400 -0.70 24.39 2.90
N GLY A 401 -0.31 25.33 2.02
CA GLY A 401 0.71 26.33 2.32
C GLY A 401 2.12 25.74 2.50
N LYS A 402 2.34 24.46 2.14
CA LYS A 402 3.64 23.80 2.24
C LYS A 402 4.29 23.74 0.87
N LYS A 403 5.62 23.82 0.82
CA LYS A 403 6.34 23.60 -0.43
C LYS A 403 6.19 22.14 -0.87
N VAL A 404 5.53 21.92 -2.00
CA VAL A 404 5.38 20.58 -2.59
C VAL A 404 6.65 20.19 -3.34
N VAL A 405 7.20 19.02 -3.00
CA VAL A 405 8.33 18.38 -3.70
C VAL A 405 7.80 17.13 -4.38
N ALA A 406 7.35 17.28 -5.61
CA ALA A 406 6.82 16.18 -6.40
C ALA A 406 7.96 15.42 -7.11
N LEU A 407 8.08 14.13 -6.81
CA LEU A 407 9.10 13.25 -7.34
C LEU A 407 8.43 12.12 -8.14
N PRO A 408 8.36 12.21 -9.47
CA PRO A 408 7.79 11.17 -10.33
C PRO A 408 8.75 9.98 -10.48
N ILE A 409 9.19 9.42 -9.36
CA ILE A 409 10.13 8.30 -9.26
C ILE A 409 9.39 7.01 -8.94
N GLU A 410 10.03 5.89 -9.25
CA GLU A 410 9.58 4.56 -8.85
C GLU A 410 9.98 4.26 -7.40
N ALA A 411 9.39 5.02 -6.46
CA ALA A 411 9.84 5.06 -5.07
C ALA A 411 9.82 3.68 -4.40
N THR A 412 8.82 2.84 -4.70
CA THR A 412 8.71 1.47 -4.18
C THR A 412 9.94 0.64 -4.55
N ALA A 413 10.25 0.56 -5.84
CA ALA A 413 11.42 -0.18 -6.31
C ALA A 413 12.74 0.40 -5.77
N LEU A 414 12.85 1.73 -5.65
CA LEU A 414 14.03 2.37 -5.08
C LEU A 414 14.24 2.01 -3.61
N GLY A 415 13.18 1.98 -2.80
CA GLY A 415 13.27 1.60 -1.39
C GLY A 415 13.56 0.10 -1.21
N ASN A 416 12.96 -0.75 -2.04
CA ASN A 416 13.27 -2.17 -2.09
C ASN A 416 14.77 -2.38 -2.37
N LEU A 417 15.31 -1.79 -3.44
CA LEU A 417 16.73 -1.86 -3.81
C LEU A 417 17.64 -1.30 -2.71
N LYS A 418 17.27 -0.17 -2.09
CA LYS A 418 18.04 0.43 -1.00
C LYS A 418 18.18 -0.51 0.19
N THR A 419 17.08 -1.16 0.59
CA THR A 419 17.08 -2.14 1.69
C THR A 419 18.00 -3.33 1.37
N GLN A 420 17.97 -3.85 0.14
CA GLN A 420 18.87 -4.91 -0.29
C GLN A 420 20.34 -4.49 -0.24
N MET A 421 20.65 -3.29 -0.74
CA MET A 421 22.02 -2.73 -0.73
C MET A 421 22.55 -2.46 0.68
N GLU A 422 21.68 -2.17 1.63
CA GLU A 422 22.04 -2.00 3.05
C GLU A 422 22.28 -3.33 3.74
N ALA A 423 21.53 -4.37 3.37
CA ALA A 423 21.72 -5.73 3.86
C ALA A 423 23.03 -6.40 3.39
N ASP A 424 23.57 -5.95 2.24
CA ASP A 424 24.81 -6.45 1.64
C ASP A 424 26.09 -5.79 2.25
N LYS A 425 25.96 -4.79 3.12
CA LYS A 425 27.09 -4.11 3.80
C LYS A 425 27.53 -4.86 5.05
#